data_4d8c7f08d8105984ad67a405da28a554
#
_entry.id   4d8c7f08d8105984ad67a405da28a554
#
_cell.length_a   1.000
_cell.length_b   1.000
_cell.length_c   1.000
_cell.angle_alpha   90.00
_cell.angle_beta   90.00
_cell.angle_gamma   90.00
#
_symmetry.space_group_name_H-M   'P 1'
#
loop_
_entity.id
_entity.type
_entity.pdbx_description
1 polymer ?
#
loop_
_entity_poly.entity_id
_entity_poly.type
_entity_poly.pdbx_seq_one_letter_code
_entity_poly.pdbx_strand_id
1 'polypeptide(L)'
;MDSYTTVLCYTRGEIIDCEFGVSYNRPPDKGILINSMITFDELETKLCHALNINRTYTKLNMVFRYPVPFPNERGIVNYVHLPIQDDGDLSIMFTVDA
;
A
#
# COMPACT_ATOMS: atom_id res chain seq x y z
N MET A 1 9.26 20.91 1.55
CA MET A 1 7.82 20.79 1.21
C MET A 1 7.36 19.37 1.47
N ASP A 2 6.27 19.22 2.21
CA ASP A 2 5.76 17.91 2.54
C ASP A 2 5.11 17.26 1.33
N SER A 3 5.40 15.97 1.15
CA SER A 3 4.76 15.17 0.10
C SER A 3 3.65 14.33 0.70
N TYR A 4 2.55 14.22 -0.02
CA TYR A 4 1.41 13.41 0.40
C TYR A 4 1.15 12.31 -0.62
N THR A 5 0.75 11.16 -0.13
CA THR A 5 0.42 10.01 -0.95
C THR A 5 -0.96 9.50 -0.57
N THR A 6 -1.77 9.18 -1.56
CA THR A 6 -3.08 8.57 -1.33
C THR A 6 -2.90 7.07 -1.23
N VAL A 7 -3.40 6.49 -0.14
CA VAL A 7 -3.37 5.05 0.09
C VAL A 7 -4.78 4.51 -0.07
N LEU A 8 -4.95 3.53 -0.95
CA LEU A 8 -6.23 2.87 -1.15
C LEU A 8 -6.28 1.64 -0.26
N CYS A 9 -7.30 1.58 0.58
CA CYS A 9 -7.42 0.55 1.61
C CYS A 9 -8.46 -0.49 1.24
N TYR A 10 -8.07 -1.76 1.35
CA TYR A 10 -8.92 -2.91 1.04
C TYR A 10 -9.07 -3.74 2.31
N THR A 11 -10.28 -4.07 2.67
CA THR A 11 -10.54 -4.83 3.91
C THR A 11 -11.06 -6.23 3.68
N ARG A 12 -11.53 -6.53 2.46
CA ARG A 12 -12.09 -7.83 2.10
C ARG A 12 -11.57 -8.24 0.75
N GLY A 13 -11.63 -9.53 0.46
CA GLY A 13 -11.18 -10.06 -0.81
C GLY A 13 -9.78 -10.61 -0.73
N GLU A 14 -9.16 -10.79 -1.87
CA GLU A 14 -7.87 -11.46 -1.97
C GLU A 14 -6.95 -10.77 -2.97
N ILE A 15 -5.66 -10.90 -2.72
CA ILE A 15 -4.65 -10.52 -3.70
C ILE A 15 -4.62 -11.63 -4.75
N ILE A 16 -4.78 -11.25 -6.01
CA ILE A 16 -4.83 -12.19 -7.12
C ILE A 16 -3.73 -11.87 -8.13
N ASP A 17 -3.32 -12.89 -8.89
CA ASP A 17 -2.44 -12.70 -10.02
C ASP A 17 -3.28 -12.36 -11.26
N CYS A 18 -2.82 -11.38 -12.00
CA CYS A 18 -3.48 -10.98 -13.24
C CYS A 18 -2.42 -10.72 -14.32
N GLU A 19 -2.85 -10.30 -15.51
CA GLU A 19 -1.98 -10.10 -16.66
C GLU A 19 -0.77 -9.22 -16.36
N PHE A 20 -0.93 -8.22 -15.51
CA PHE A 20 0.13 -7.26 -15.17
C PHE A 20 0.68 -7.45 -13.75
N GLY A 21 0.60 -8.67 -13.22
CA GLY A 21 1.11 -8.99 -11.89
C GLY A 21 0.00 -9.10 -10.86
N VAL A 22 0.32 -8.73 -9.61
CA VAL A 22 -0.64 -8.86 -8.54
C VAL A 22 -1.62 -7.67 -8.50
N SER A 23 -2.85 -7.97 -8.16
CA SER A 23 -3.89 -6.97 -7.98
C SER A 23 -4.81 -7.42 -6.84
N TYR A 24 -5.86 -6.66 -6.57
CA TYR A 24 -6.85 -7.00 -5.57
C TYR A 24 -8.18 -7.26 -6.26
N ASN A 25 -8.92 -8.28 -5.80
CA ASN A 25 -10.13 -8.72 -6.51
C ASN A 25 -11.37 -7.89 -6.19
N ARG A 26 -11.23 -6.80 -5.46
CA ARG A 26 -12.33 -5.89 -5.10
C ARG A 26 -11.86 -4.45 -5.21
N PRO A 27 -12.79 -3.51 -5.41
CA PRO A 27 -12.44 -2.09 -5.33
C PRO A 27 -12.05 -1.70 -3.90
N PRO A 28 -11.28 -0.61 -3.73
CA PRO A 28 -10.90 -0.16 -2.41
C PRO A 28 -12.11 0.27 -1.58
N ASP A 29 -12.05 0.02 -0.27
CA ASP A 29 -13.08 0.44 0.66
C ASP A 29 -12.93 1.90 1.04
N LYS A 30 -11.71 2.40 1.07
CA LYS A 30 -11.43 3.76 1.48
C LYS A 30 -10.09 4.23 0.97
N GLY A 31 -9.97 5.53 0.72
CA GLY A 31 -8.69 6.17 0.45
C GLY A 31 -8.30 7.05 1.64
N ILE A 32 -7.04 7.07 1.98
CA ILE A 32 -6.50 8.00 2.98
C ILE A 32 -5.30 8.73 2.42
N LEU A 33 -5.07 9.94 2.91
CA LEU A 33 -3.93 10.74 2.54
C LEU A 33 -2.88 10.66 3.64
N ILE A 34 -1.67 10.30 3.30
CA ILE A 34 -0.57 10.20 4.27
C ILE A 34 0.59 11.09 3.85
N ASN A 35 1.31 11.58 4.85
CA ASN A 35 2.52 12.37 4.63
C ASN A 35 3.72 11.42 4.51
N SER A 36 4.68 11.74 3.63
CA SER A 36 5.86 10.92 3.42
C SER A 36 6.76 10.81 4.65
N MET A 37 6.56 11.66 5.64
CA MET A 37 7.29 11.61 6.91
C MET A 37 6.62 10.73 7.97
N ILE A 38 5.50 10.10 7.64
CA ILE A 38 4.76 9.27 8.59
C ILE A 38 5.57 8.04 8.99
N THR A 39 5.48 7.66 10.26
CA THR A 39 6.09 6.41 10.73
C THR A 39 5.14 5.24 10.51
N PHE A 40 5.67 4.03 10.58
CA PHE A 40 4.87 2.81 10.46
C PHE A 40 3.78 2.76 11.54
N ASP A 41 4.13 3.12 12.77
CA ASP A 41 3.18 3.13 13.88
C ASP A 41 2.04 4.13 13.65
N GLU A 42 2.38 5.32 13.18
CA GLU A 42 1.37 6.34 12.85
C GLU A 42 0.47 5.90 11.72
N LEU A 43 1.05 5.26 10.69
CA LEU A 43 0.28 4.74 9.57
C LEU A 43 -0.71 3.67 10.03
N GLU A 44 -0.26 2.74 10.87
CA GLU A 44 -1.11 1.68 11.40
C GLU A 44 -2.28 2.25 12.20
N THR A 45 -1.99 3.25 13.04
CA THR A 45 -3.01 3.94 13.83
C THR A 45 -4.03 4.63 12.91
N LYS A 46 -3.54 5.33 11.89
CA LYS A 46 -4.38 6.04 10.95
C LYS A 46 -5.28 5.09 10.14
N LEU A 47 -4.74 3.96 9.71
CA LEU A 47 -5.50 2.94 9.00
C LEU A 47 -6.59 2.34 9.87
N CYS A 48 -6.26 1.99 11.10
CA CYS A 48 -7.24 1.44 12.04
C CYS A 48 -8.38 2.43 12.28
N HIS A 49 -8.05 3.71 12.43
CA HIS A 49 -9.06 4.74 12.61
C HIS A 49 -9.94 4.87 11.37
N ALA A 50 -9.33 4.95 10.20
CA ALA A 50 -10.04 5.12 8.93
C ALA A 50 -10.97 3.94 8.62
N LEU A 51 -10.55 2.74 8.96
CA LEU A 51 -11.31 1.52 8.70
C LEU A 51 -12.20 1.10 9.87
N ASN A 52 -12.21 1.87 10.93
CA ASN A 52 -12.98 1.60 12.15
C ASN A 52 -12.65 0.24 12.75
N ILE A 53 -11.36 -0.05 12.85
CA ILE A 53 -10.82 -1.31 13.37
C ILE A 53 -10.16 -1.05 14.71
N ASN A 54 -10.41 -1.95 15.69
CA ASN A 54 -9.74 -1.86 16.98
C ASN A 54 -8.36 -2.48 16.88
N ARG A 55 -7.30 -1.65 16.98
CA ARG A 55 -5.91 -2.05 16.89
C ARG A 55 -5.50 -3.08 17.94
N THR A 56 -6.14 -3.05 19.11
CA THR A 56 -5.83 -3.99 20.19
C THR A 56 -6.17 -5.44 19.83
N TYR A 57 -7.22 -5.62 19.04
CA TYR A 57 -7.75 -6.95 18.71
C TYR A 57 -7.50 -7.37 17.27
N THR A 58 -6.98 -6.50 16.43
CA THR A 58 -6.84 -6.77 15.01
C THR A 58 -5.44 -6.45 14.53
N LYS A 59 -4.79 -7.42 13.90
CA LYS A 59 -3.50 -7.22 13.26
C LYS A 59 -3.72 -6.91 11.79
N LEU A 60 -3.11 -5.84 11.31
CA LEU A 60 -3.17 -5.47 9.90
C LEU A 60 -2.02 -6.10 9.13
N ASN A 61 -2.34 -6.65 7.97
CA ASN A 61 -1.34 -7.03 6.99
C ASN A 61 -1.31 -5.95 5.92
N MET A 62 -0.23 -5.18 5.90
CA MET A 62 -0.07 -4.12 4.94
C MET A 62 0.81 -4.59 3.80
N VAL A 63 0.32 -4.43 2.58
CA VAL A 63 1.02 -4.85 1.37
C VAL A 63 0.95 -3.72 0.35
N PHE A 64 2.08 -3.40 -0.24
CA PHE A 64 2.19 -2.40 -1.30
C PHE A 64 2.34 -3.10 -2.65
N ARG A 65 1.59 -2.64 -3.66
CA ARG A 65 1.78 -3.09 -5.04
C ARG A 65 2.98 -2.35 -5.62
N TYR A 66 4.12 -3.01 -5.61
CA TYR A 66 5.37 -2.42 -6.07
C TYR A 66 5.47 -2.55 -7.59
N PRO A 67 5.60 -1.43 -8.33
CA PRO A 67 5.69 -1.47 -9.78
C PRO A 67 7.09 -1.88 -10.23
N VAL A 68 7.14 -2.85 -11.15
CA VAL A 68 8.39 -3.30 -11.76
C VAL A 68 8.23 -3.13 -13.27
N PRO A 69 8.92 -2.17 -13.88
CA PRO A 69 8.78 -1.96 -15.31
C PRO A 69 9.40 -3.11 -16.10
N PHE A 70 8.76 -3.48 -17.21
CA PHE A 70 9.34 -4.44 -18.14
C PHE A 70 10.50 -3.79 -18.89
N PRO A 71 11.69 -4.43 -18.92
CA PRO A 71 12.88 -3.80 -19.49
C PRO A 71 12.77 -3.42 -20.96
N ASN A 72 12.01 -4.17 -21.74
CA ASN A 72 11.91 -4.00 -23.18
C ASN A 72 10.58 -3.45 -23.68
N GLU A 73 9.68 -3.07 -22.76
CA GLU A 73 8.35 -2.63 -23.14
C GLU A 73 8.00 -1.34 -22.40
N ARG A 74 7.97 -0.24 -23.13
CA ARG A 74 7.66 1.07 -22.56
C ARG A 74 6.20 1.15 -22.14
N GLY A 75 5.97 1.71 -20.97
CA GLY A 75 4.62 1.94 -20.45
C GLY A 75 3.97 0.71 -19.85
N ILE A 76 4.63 -0.44 -19.90
CA ILE A 76 4.11 -1.66 -19.30
C ILE A 76 4.80 -1.89 -17.97
N VAL A 77 4.00 -2.04 -16.92
CA VAL A 77 4.48 -2.24 -15.57
C VAL A 77 3.84 -3.49 -15.00
N ASN A 78 4.68 -4.37 -14.46
CA ASN A 78 4.21 -5.52 -13.70
C ASN A 78 4.18 -5.13 -12.22
N TYR A 79 3.23 -5.66 -11.46
CA TYR A 79 3.10 -5.35 -10.04
C TYR A 79 3.37 -6.59 -9.21
N VAL A 80 4.22 -6.43 -8.20
CA VAL A 80 4.45 -7.47 -7.18
C VAL A 80 4.00 -6.92 -5.83
N HIS A 81 3.64 -7.80 -4.91
CA HIS A 81 3.28 -7.33 -3.58
C HIS A 81 4.51 -7.30 -2.68
N LEU A 82 4.67 -6.19 -1.97
CA LEU A 82 5.76 -5.98 -1.04
C LEU A 82 5.16 -5.75 0.35
N PRO A 83 5.41 -6.66 1.30
CA PRO A 83 4.88 -6.46 2.66
C PRO A 83 5.49 -5.23 3.32
N ILE A 84 4.66 -4.47 4.02
CA ILE A 84 5.07 -3.31 4.79
C ILE A 84 4.99 -3.70 6.28
N GLN A 85 6.14 -3.84 6.92
CA GLN A 85 6.23 -4.34 8.29
C GLN A 85 6.95 -3.38 9.24
N ASP A 86 7.68 -2.39 8.70
CA ASP A 86 8.44 -1.44 9.48
C ASP A 86 8.67 -0.13 8.71
N ASP A 87 9.36 0.80 9.34
CA ASP A 87 9.68 2.09 8.72
C ASP A 87 10.55 1.96 7.47
N GLY A 88 11.42 0.96 7.43
CA GLY A 88 12.27 0.71 6.27
C GLY A 88 11.45 0.33 5.04
N ASP A 89 10.49 -0.57 5.20
CA ASP A 89 9.59 -0.98 4.12
C ASP A 89 8.75 0.21 3.64
N LEU A 90 8.28 1.02 4.59
CA LEU A 90 7.50 2.22 4.29
C LEU A 90 8.32 3.22 3.46
N SER A 91 9.60 3.37 3.77
CA SER A 91 10.49 4.23 2.99
C SER A 91 10.61 3.77 1.55
N ILE A 92 10.68 2.46 1.32
CA ILE A 92 10.72 1.90 -0.03
C ILE A 92 9.45 2.28 -0.81
N MET A 93 8.30 2.19 -0.17
CA MET A 93 7.03 2.57 -0.78
C MET A 93 7.06 4.03 -1.26
N PHE A 94 7.57 4.95 -0.43
CA PHE A 94 7.61 6.35 -0.78
C PHE A 94 8.61 6.68 -1.90
N THR A 95 9.64 5.87 -2.13
CA THR A 95 10.61 6.13 -3.20
C THR A 95 10.00 5.92 -4.59
N VAL A 96 8.93 5.16 -4.70
CA VAL A 96 8.28 4.86 -5.98
C VAL A 96 7.54 6.08 -6.52
N ASP A 97 7.05 6.94 -5.64
CA ASP A 97 6.29 8.13 -6.02
C ASP A 97 7.16 9.37 -6.24
N ALA A 98 8.46 9.20 -6.19
CA ALA A 98 9.39 10.31 -6.36
C ALA A 98 9.51 10.77 -7.81
#